data_c66dec8048b8fea801c38b10cda1c327
#
_entry.id   c66dec8048b8fea801c38b10cda1c327
#
_cell.length_a   1.000
_cell.length_b   1.000
_cell.length_c   1.000
_cell.angle_alpha   90.00
_cell.angle_beta   90.00
_cell.angle_gamma   90.00
#
_symmetry.space_group_name_H-M   'P 1'
#
loop_
_entity.id
_entity.type
_entity.pdbx_description
1 polymer ?
#
loop_
_entity_poly.entity_id
_entity_poly.type
_entity_poly.pdbx_seq_one_letter_code
_entity_poly.pdbx_strand_id
1 'polypeptide(L)'
;MKRRELLTLVGLTGLGGIIATQLPNFNQANAQGNAEFEPDTDINLPQGEPRLRFVSLADTGTGNNGQYAVAKAMTRYYRQAPFPLAILAGDNIYNNGEIEKVEAVFERPYQPLLQEGVKFYACLGNHDIRTKNGTPQVEYPDFNMQGRYYTFRRSIVQFFALDTNPNANWDDQLEWLDEKLNQSNAPWKIVFGHHNIYSSGVYGTNERLVSQLTPLLKHYNVQLYINGHEHHYERTQPINGTTYLTCGAGANPRPVGKSDWTAYAKSELSFAAYDVYADQIALRGINKDGKIIDRALIPRTT
;
A
#
# COMPACT_ATOMS: atom_id res chain seq x y z
N MET A 1 33.14 -25.70 54.40
CA MET A 1 34.08 -26.80 54.15
C MET A 1 34.03 -27.06 52.64
N LYS A 2 35.06 -26.61 51.88
CA LYS A 2 36.20 -27.37 51.29
C LYS A 2 35.68 -28.51 50.41
N ARG A 3 36.00 -28.68 49.10
CA ARG A 3 37.21 -28.48 48.27
C ARG A 3 36.75 -28.62 46.79
N ARG A 4 37.15 -27.91 45.80
CA ARG A 4 38.38 -27.86 44.96
C ARG A 4 38.96 -29.23 44.60
N GLU A 5 39.03 -29.48 43.26
CA GLU A 5 40.15 -29.93 42.43
C GLU A 5 39.61 -30.34 41.07
N LEU A 6 39.94 -29.82 39.97
CA LEU A 6 41.15 -29.61 39.12
C LEU A 6 41.64 -30.88 38.43
N LEU A 7 41.95 -30.75 37.15
CA LEU A 7 42.77 -31.52 36.19
C LEU A 7 42.02 -32.60 35.37
N THR A 8 42.27 -32.86 34.10
CA THR A 8 43.40 -32.57 33.21
C THR A 8 43.01 -32.74 31.75
N LEU A 9 43.69 -32.03 30.86
CA LEU A 9 43.74 -32.14 29.39
C LEU A 9 44.08 -33.57 28.92
N VAL A 10 43.38 -34.07 27.88
CA VAL A 10 43.97 -34.90 26.84
C VAL A 10 43.38 -34.50 25.50
N GLY A 11 44.19 -34.05 24.60
CA GLY A 11 43.84 -33.72 23.23
C GLY A 11 43.67 -34.99 22.38
N LEU A 12 42.73 -34.94 21.47
CA LEU A 12 42.72 -35.80 20.29
C LEU A 12 42.22 -34.97 19.10
N THR A 13 43.13 -34.81 18.15
CA THR A 13 42.92 -34.27 16.82
C THR A 13 41.92 -35.15 16.05
N GLY A 14 40.77 -34.60 15.72
CA GLY A 14 39.84 -35.19 14.79
C GLY A 14 39.42 -34.14 13.78
N LEU A 15 39.91 -34.24 12.56
CA LEU A 15 39.43 -33.52 11.38
C LEU A 15 37.95 -33.86 11.15
N GLY A 16 37.07 -33.02 11.63
CA GLY A 16 35.65 -33.07 11.26
C GLY A 16 35.33 -31.87 10.35
N GLY A 17 35.22 -32.14 9.06
CA GLY A 17 34.82 -31.14 8.09
C GLY A 17 33.46 -30.57 8.46
N ILE A 18 33.40 -29.26 8.72
CA ILE A 18 32.16 -28.51 8.81
C ILE A 18 31.64 -28.37 7.39
N ILE A 19 30.64 -29.18 7.04
CA ILE A 19 29.85 -28.93 5.84
C ILE A 19 29.02 -27.67 6.17
N ALA A 20 29.54 -26.53 5.79
CA ALA A 20 28.76 -25.32 5.71
C ALA A 20 27.75 -25.53 4.58
N THR A 21 26.51 -25.90 4.93
CA THR A 21 25.38 -25.78 4.00
C THR A 21 25.25 -24.30 3.68
N GLN A 22 25.73 -23.94 2.51
CA GLN A 22 25.45 -22.62 1.94
C GLN A 22 23.92 -22.54 1.76
N LEU A 23 23.28 -21.74 2.62
CA LEU A 23 21.95 -21.24 2.32
C LEU A 23 22.03 -20.51 0.97
N PRO A 24 21.08 -20.73 0.05
CA PRO A 24 21.09 -20.02 -1.22
C PRO A 24 21.08 -18.52 -0.92
N ASN A 25 22.03 -17.80 -1.47
CA ASN A 25 22.04 -16.34 -1.51
C ASN A 25 20.75 -15.93 -2.19
N PHE A 26 19.78 -15.46 -1.42
CA PHE A 26 18.70 -14.66 -1.95
C PHE A 26 19.35 -13.44 -2.60
N ASN A 27 19.28 -13.37 -3.91
CA ASN A 27 19.66 -12.18 -4.66
C ASN A 27 18.92 -11.01 -4.05
N GLN A 28 19.63 -10.18 -3.28
CA GLN A 28 19.21 -8.81 -3.03
C GLN A 28 19.04 -8.20 -4.44
N ALA A 29 17.79 -7.93 -4.80
CA ALA A 29 17.52 -7.16 -6.00
C ALA A 29 18.40 -5.91 -5.91
N ASN A 30 19.25 -5.70 -6.89
CA ASN A 30 20.16 -4.56 -6.92
C ASN A 30 19.31 -3.28 -7.00
N ALA A 31 19.01 -2.70 -5.84
CA ALA A 31 18.45 -1.35 -5.72
C ALA A 31 19.51 -0.29 -6.08
N GLN A 32 20.34 -0.54 -7.09
CA GLN A 32 21.33 0.39 -7.60
C GLN A 32 20.78 1.03 -8.90
N GLY A 33 20.14 2.18 -8.69
CA GLY A 33 19.66 3.06 -9.75
C GLY A 33 18.13 3.12 -9.80
N ASN A 34 17.58 4.32 -9.84
CA ASN A 34 16.16 4.51 -10.17
C ASN A 34 15.94 3.98 -11.60
N ALA A 35 15.03 3.01 -11.75
CA ALA A 35 14.64 2.59 -13.08
C ALA A 35 13.99 3.79 -13.80
N GLU A 36 14.46 4.11 -15.00
CA GLU A 36 13.83 5.13 -15.83
C GLU A 36 12.68 4.48 -16.60
N PHE A 37 11.49 4.99 -16.39
CA PHE A 37 10.29 4.63 -17.12
C PHE A 37 9.74 5.89 -17.77
N GLU A 38 9.44 5.81 -19.05
CA GLU A 38 8.66 6.84 -19.72
C GLU A 38 7.16 6.57 -19.48
N PRO A 39 6.37 7.61 -19.12
CA PRO A 39 4.93 7.43 -19.03
C PRO A 39 4.37 7.08 -20.41
N ASP A 40 3.48 6.08 -20.46
CA ASP A 40 2.74 5.79 -21.69
C ASP A 40 1.77 6.93 -21.98
N THR A 41 2.19 7.84 -22.86
CA THR A 41 1.42 9.05 -23.24
C THR A 41 0.31 8.74 -24.23
N ASP A 42 0.34 7.55 -24.88
CA ASP A 42 -0.54 7.19 -25.98
C ASP A 42 -1.82 6.50 -25.51
N ILE A 43 -1.96 6.25 -24.19
CA ILE A 43 -3.18 5.70 -23.63
C ILE A 43 -4.32 6.73 -23.76
N ASN A 44 -5.27 6.43 -24.65
CA ASN A 44 -6.51 7.16 -24.78
C ASN A 44 -7.42 6.85 -23.58
N LEU A 45 -7.55 7.82 -22.69
CA LEU A 45 -8.46 7.69 -21.56
C LEU A 45 -9.91 7.71 -22.02
N PRO A 46 -10.82 6.95 -21.33
CA PRO A 46 -12.24 6.94 -21.67
C PRO A 46 -12.84 8.33 -21.71
N GLN A 47 -13.73 8.57 -22.66
CA GLN A 47 -14.52 9.78 -22.77
C GLN A 47 -15.79 9.67 -21.91
N GLY A 48 -16.23 10.78 -21.30
CA GLY A 48 -17.44 10.84 -20.48
C GLY A 48 -17.19 10.79 -18.98
N GLU A 49 -18.27 10.94 -18.20
CA GLU A 49 -18.19 11.01 -16.74
C GLU A 49 -18.00 9.62 -16.13
N PRO A 50 -16.99 9.43 -15.25
CA PRO A 50 -16.81 8.19 -14.52
C PRO A 50 -17.96 7.96 -13.51
N ARG A 51 -18.25 6.71 -13.21
CA ARG A 51 -19.22 6.32 -12.18
C ARG A 51 -18.73 6.63 -10.77
N LEU A 52 -17.41 6.66 -10.60
CA LEU A 52 -16.74 7.05 -9.36
C LEU A 52 -15.37 7.61 -9.69
N ARG A 53 -14.98 8.69 -9.02
CA ARG A 53 -13.59 9.17 -8.99
C ARG A 53 -13.08 9.06 -7.56
N PHE A 54 -11.86 8.59 -7.39
CA PHE A 54 -11.20 8.56 -6.08
C PHE A 54 -9.68 8.68 -6.24
N VAL A 55 -9.00 8.89 -5.12
CA VAL A 55 -7.54 8.95 -5.07
C VAL A 55 -7.00 8.01 -3.98
N SER A 56 -5.72 7.61 -4.08
CA SER A 56 -5.03 6.88 -3.01
C SER A 56 -3.63 7.42 -2.78
N LEU A 57 -3.19 7.33 -1.54
CA LEU A 57 -1.85 7.64 -1.08
C LEU A 57 -1.58 6.87 0.22
N ALA A 58 -0.32 6.81 0.63
CA ALA A 58 0.11 6.17 1.87
C ALA A 58 1.40 6.82 2.40
N ASP A 59 1.81 6.40 3.60
CA ASP A 59 3.08 6.83 4.21
C ASP A 59 3.19 8.35 4.32
N THR A 60 2.09 8.97 4.72
CA THR A 60 1.91 10.43 4.66
C THR A 60 2.18 11.14 5.98
N GLY A 61 1.88 10.52 7.10
CA GLY A 61 1.71 11.10 8.43
C GLY A 61 2.94 11.73 9.09
N THR A 62 3.76 12.44 8.34
CA THR A 62 5.02 13.04 8.84
C THR A 62 4.89 14.51 9.24
N GLY A 63 3.91 15.25 8.70
CA GLY A 63 3.79 16.69 8.85
C GLY A 63 4.89 17.50 8.15
N ASN A 64 5.68 16.88 7.28
CA ASN A 64 6.81 17.53 6.62
C ASN A 64 6.41 18.22 5.29
N ASN A 65 7.36 18.94 4.68
CA ASN A 65 7.14 19.64 3.42
C ASN A 65 6.75 18.70 2.26
N GLY A 66 7.21 17.45 2.26
CA GLY A 66 6.86 16.46 1.25
C GLY A 66 5.38 16.12 1.29
N GLN A 67 4.85 15.84 2.47
CA GLN A 67 3.42 15.59 2.67
C GLN A 67 2.58 16.80 2.23
N TYR A 68 2.96 18.02 2.67
CA TYR A 68 2.24 19.23 2.25
C TYR A 68 2.30 19.46 0.73
N ALA A 69 3.40 19.11 0.07
CA ALA A 69 3.52 19.23 -1.39
C ALA A 69 2.54 18.28 -2.10
N VAL A 70 2.42 17.03 -1.64
CA VAL A 70 1.46 16.05 -2.17
C VAL A 70 0.03 16.49 -1.89
N ALA A 71 -0.30 16.90 -0.66
CA ALA A 71 -1.63 17.38 -0.30
C ALA A 71 -2.07 18.59 -1.15
N LYS A 72 -1.14 19.53 -1.43
CA LYS A 72 -1.37 20.67 -2.32
C LYS A 72 -1.61 20.21 -3.77
N ALA A 73 -0.89 19.19 -4.25
CA ALA A 73 -1.10 18.63 -5.58
C ALA A 73 -2.48 17.95 -5.68
N MET A 74 -2.89 17.19 -4.66
CA MET A 74 -4.23 16.60 -4.56
C MET A 74 -5.33 17.66 -4.58
N THR A 75 -5.16 18.76 -3.83
CA THR A 75 -6.11 19.89 -3.82
C THR A 75 -6.22 20.57 -5.19
N ARG A 76 -5.09 20.74 -5.91
CA ARG A 76 -5.11 21.24 -7.30
C ARG A 76 -5.86 20.28 -8.24
N TYR A 77 -5.60 18.98 -8.09
CA TYR A 77 -6.27 17.95 -8.88
C TYR A 77 -7.78 17.92 -8.60
N TYR A 78 -8.19 18.01 -7.32
CA TYR A 78 -9.60 18.10 -6.92
C TYR A 78 -10.37 19.22 -7.64
N ARG A 79 -9.75 20.39 -7.78
CA ARG A 79 -10.38 21.54 -8.47
C ARG A 79 -10.64 21.28 -9.96
N GLN A 80 -9.87 20.41 -10.58
CA GLN A 80 -10.01 20.03 -12.00
C GLN A 80 -10.91 18.82 -12.18
N ALA A 81 -10.84 17.87 -11.26
CA ALA A 81 -11.50 16.58 -11.28
C ALA A 81 -11.96 16.20 -9.86
N PRO A 82 -13.09 16.74 -9.37
CA PRO A 82 -13.58 16.49 -8.02
C PRO A 82 -13.77 15.00 -7.74
N PHE A 83 -13.40 14.58 -6.53
CA PHE A 83 -13.53 13.20 -6.06
C PHE A 83 -14.10 13.17 -4.64
N PRO A 84 -15.06 12.25 -4.33
CA PRO A 84 -15.72 12.20 -3.03
C PRO A 84 -14.91 11.50 -1.94
N LEU A 85 -13.86 10.72 -2.31
CA LEU A 85 -13.09 9.96 -1.34
C LEU A 85 -11.61 9.79 -1.69
N ALA A 86 -10.82 9.58 -0.65
CA ALA A 86 -9.41 9.23 -0.70
C ALA A 86 -9.16 7.97 0.14
N ILE A 87 -8.31 7.07 -0.34
CA ILE A 87 -7.79 5.92 0.41
C ILE A 87 -6.45 6.31 1.03
N LEU A 88 -6.33 6.12 2.35
CA LEU A 88 -5.07 6.19 3.09
C LEU A 88 -4.58 4.76 3.36
N ALA A 89 -3.60 4.30 2.60
CA ALA A 89 -3.12 2.93 2.70
C ALA A 89 -2.04 2.76 3.79
N GLY A 90 -2.30 3.30 4.98
CA GLY A 90 -1.50 3.11 6.19
C GLY A 90 -0.33 4.06 6.36
N ASP A 91 0.31 3.96 7.54
CA ASP A 91 1.29 4.89 8.07
C ASP A 91 0.76 6.33 8.06
N ASN A 92 -0.41 6.44 8.70
CA ASN A 92 -1.17 7.69 8.77
C ASN A 92 -0.56 8.69 9.75
N ILE A 93 0.19 8.22 10.76
CA ILE A 93 0.83 9.05 11.79
C ILE A 93 2.23 8.51 12.15
N TYR A 94 3.28 9.21 11.74
CA TYR A 94 4.66 8.90 12.10
C TYR A 94 5.08 9.55 13.44
N ASN A 95 6.06 8.99 14.19
CA ASN A 95 6.73 7.69 13.91
C ASN A 95 6.03 6.53 14.65
N ASN A 96 5.15 6.80 15.63
CA ASN A 96 4.60 5.79 16.53
C ASN A 96 3.07 5.76 16.57
N GLY A 97 2.38 6.40 15.63
CA GLY A 97 0.92 6.34 15.54
C GLY A 97 0.16 7.12 16.64
N GLU A 98 0.81 8.11 17.27
CA GLU A 98 0.21 8.89 18.36
C GLU A 98 -0.91 9.79 17.84
N ILE A 99 -2.17 9.48 18.23
CA ILE A 99 -3.37 10.19 17.75
C ILE A 99 -3.36 11.68 18.05
N GLU A 100 -2.64 12.11 19.07
CA GLU A 100 -2.50 13.51 19.47
C GLU A 100 -1.82 14.36 18.38
N LYS A 101 -1.17 13.71 17.41
CA LYS A 101 -0.54 14.38 16.27
C LYS A 101 -1.47 14.54 15.07
N VAL A 102 -2.66 13.95 15.09
CA VAL A 102 -3.57 13.85 13.94
C VAL A 102 -3.85 15.22 13.31
N GLU A 103 -4.07 16.25 14.12
CA GLU A 103 -4.26 17.63 13.62
C GLU A 103 -3.10 18.06 12.75
N ALA A 104 -1.86 17.88 13.22
CA ALA A 104 -0.67 18.36 12.54
C ALA A 104 -0.32 17.58 11.27
N VAL A 105 -0.59 16.26 11.26
CA VAL A 105 -0.14 15.36 10.19
C VAL A 105 -1.26 14.88 9.26
N PHE A 106 -2.51 15.17 9.59
CA PHE A 106 -3.67 14.83 8.75
C PHE A 106 -4.60 16.01 8.54
N GLU A 107 -5.18 16.58 9.61
CA GLU A 107 -6.20 17.62 9.43
C GLU A 107 -5.64 18.85 8.69
N ARG A 108 -4.51 19.39 9.14
CA ARG A 108 -3.91 20.59 8.52
C ARG A 108 -3.46 20.38 7.08
N PRO A 109 -2.69 19.32 6.73
CA PRO A 109 -2.30 19.09 5.33
C PRO A 109 -3.48 18.92 4.39
N TYR A 110 -4.55 18.21 4.82
CA TYR A 110 -5.71 17.90 3.99
C TYR A 110 -6.92 18.79 4.25
N GLN A 111 -6.79 19.84 5.08
CA GLN A 111 -7.87 20.78 5.41
C GLN A 111 -8.70 21.24 4.19
N PRO A 112 -8.10 21.65 3.06
CA PRO A 112 -8.89 22.08 1.91
C PRO A 112 -9.79 20.99 1.33
N LEU A 113 -9.35 19.72 1.36
CA LEU A 113 -10.14 18.57 0.89
C LEU A 113 -11.21 18.17 1.90
N LEU A 114 -10.89 18.22 3.19
CA LEU A 114 -11.85 17.95 4.28
C LEU A 114 -12.99 18.97 4.27
N GLN A 115 -12.70 20.25 4.03
CA GLN A 115 -13.70 21.31 3.91
C GLN A 115 -14.62 21.13 2.70
N GLU A 116 -14.13 20.54 1.62
CA GLU A 116 -14.94 20.15 0.45
C GLU A 116 -15.73 18.84 0.67
N GLY A 117 -15.62 18.23 1.85
CA GLY A 117 -16.36 17.02 2.22
C GLY A 117 -15.76 15.72 1.70
N VAL A 118 -14.52 15.72 1.22
CA VAL A 118 -13.80 14.51 0.82
C VAL A 118 -13.65 13.58 2.04
N LYS A 119 -14.09 12.33 1.91
CA LYS A 119 -13.97 11.31 2.96
C LYS A 119 -12.68 10.52 2.80
N PHE A 120 -11.88 10.45 3.86
CA PHE A 120 -10.68 9.61 3.89
C PHE A 120 -11.01 8.27 4.53
N TYR A 121 -10.66 7.18 3.84
CA TYR A 121 -10.82 5.81 4.34
C TYR A 121 -9.44 5.22 4.57
N ALA A 122 -9.08 5.00 5.83
CA ALA A 122 -7.75 4.57 6.22
C ALA A 122 -7.67 3.06 6.50
N CYS A 123 -6.48 2.50 6.42
CA CYS A 123 -6.09 1.28 7.09
C CYS A 123 -4.88 1.53 7.99
N LEU A 124 -4.53 0.57 8.86
CA LEU A 124 -3.40 0.71 9.77
C LEU A 124 -2.10 0.27 9.08
N GLY A 125 -1.06 1.11 9.19
CA GLY A 125 0.31 0.76 8.87
C GLY A 125 1.09 0.28 10.10
N ASN A 126 2.36 -0.10 9.88
CA ASN A 126 3.21 -0.63 10.96
C ASN A 126 3.69 0.47 11.93
N HIS A 127 3.67 1.72 11.53
CA HIS A 127 3.90 2.84 12.45
C HIS A 127 2.65 3.14 13.29
N ASP A 128 1.47 2.99 12.72
CA ASP A 128 0.21 3.30 13.38
C ASP A 128 -0.07 2.42 14.59
N ILE A 129 0.33 1.13 14.52
CA ILE A 129 0.10 0.16 15.59
C ILE A 129 1.04 0.28 16.80
N ARG A 130 2.08 1.11 16.72
CA ARG A 130 3.08 1.25 17.79
C ARG A 130 2.50 1.86 19.07
N THR A 131 1.49 2.74 18.94
CA THR A 131 0.76 3.31 20.08
C THR A 131 -0.58 2.64 20.23
N LYS A 132 -0.81 1.98 21.37
CA LYS A 132 -2.09 1.32 21.72
C LYS A 132 -2.63 0.42 20.61
N ASN A 133 -1.72 -0.24 19.87
CA ASN A 133 -2.06 -1.11 18.75
C ASN A 133 -2.95 -0.43 17.68
N GLY A 134 -2.86 0.89 17.49
CA GLY A 134 -3.62 1.65 16.50
C GLY A 134 -5.09 1.89 16.84
N THR A 135 -5.58 1.42 17.98
CA THR A 135 -7.00 1.58 18.38
C THR A 135 -7.48 3.04 18.32
N PRO A 136 -6.72 4.06 18.80
CA PRO A 136 -7.18 5.44 18.71
C PRO A 136 -7.35 5.95 17.27
N GLN A 137 -6.61 5.40 16.30
CA GLN A 137 -6.80 5.75 14.89
C GLN A 137 -8.02 5.06 14.29
N VAL A 138 -8.32 3.81 14.70
CA VAL A 138 -9.56 3.12 14.30
C VAL A 138 -10.79 3.89 14.77
N GLU A 139 -10.72 4.49 15.94
CA GLU A 139 -11.81 5.26 16.55
C GLU A 139 -11.88 6.72 16.06
N TYR A 140 -10.87 7.19 15.33
CA TYR A 140 -10.84 8.57 14.84
C TYR A 140 -11.83 8.78 13.69
N PRO A 141 -12.82 9.71 13.82
CA PRO A 141 -13.95 9.78 12.91
C PRO A 141 -13.58 10.02 11.44
N ASP A 142 -12.60 10.90 11.17
CA ASP A 142 -12.26 11.30 9.80
C ASP A 142 -11.39 10.28 9.04
N PHE A 143 -10.91 9.22 9.72
CA PHE A 143 -10.33 8.05 9.06
C PHE A 143 -11.39 7.08 8.54
N ASN A 144 -12.66 7.26 8.92
CA ASN A 144 -13.81 6.47 8.48
C ASN A 144 -13.59 4.95 8.56
N MET A 145 -12.77 4.49 9.50
CA MET A 145 -12.54 3.08 9.76
C MET A 145 -13.74 2.50 10.52
N GLN A 146 -14.22 1.32 10.10
CA GLN A 146 -15.32 0.61 10.76
C GLN A 146 -14.83 -0.57 11.60
N GLY A 147 -13.52 -0.60 11.84
CA GLY A 147 -12.76 -1.65 12.50
C GLY A 147 -11.37 -1.72 11.91
N ARG A 148 -10.56 -2.70 12.33
CA ARG A 148 -9.20 -2.90 11.81
C ARG A 148 -9.21 -3.42 10.38
N TYR A 149 -10.26 -4.16 10.02
CA TYR A 149 -10.60 -4.55 8.65
C TYR A 149 -12.10 -4.33 8.45
N TYR A 150 -12.48 -3.84 7.28
CA TYR A 150 -13.85 -3.44 6.99
C TYR A 150 -14.10 -3.36 5.49
N THR A 151 -15.38 -3.26 5.11
CA THR A 151 -15.78 -3.06 3.71
C THR A 151 -16.80 -1.94 3.60
N PHE A 152 -16.74 -1.20 2.52
CA PHE A 152 -17.74 -0.19 2.18
C PHE A 152 -17.96 -0.13 0.67
N ARG A 153 -19.13 0.35 0.27
CA ARG A 153 -19.48 0.50 -1.14
C ARG A 153 -19.65 1.97 -1.51
N ARG A 154 -19.11 2.33 -2.67
CA ARG A 154 -19.34 3.61 -3.33
C ARG A 154 -19.65 3.38 -4.81
N SER A 155 -20.84 3.78 -5.24
CA SER A 155 -21.31 3.53 -6.62
C SER A 155 -21.17 2.06 -7.01
N ILE A 156 -20.41 1.77 -8.06
CA ILE A 156 -20.17 0.42 -8.60
C ILE A 156 -18.94 -0.27 -8.01
N VAL A 157 -18.28 0.34 -7.03
CA VAL A 157 -17.04 -0.19 -6.40
C VAL A 157 -17.33 -0.62 -4.97
N GLN A 158 -16.89 -1.81 -4.61
CA GLN A 158 -16.77 -2.25 -3.22
C GLN A 158 -15.29 -2.30 -2.83
N PHE A 159 -14.99 -1.62 -1.74
CA PHE A 159 -13.67 -1.54 -1.14
C PHE A 159 -13.58 -2.47 0.07
N PHE A 160 -12.42 -3.10 0.24
CA PHE A 160 -12.11 -3.99 1.35
C PHE A 160 -10.80 -3.52 1.97
N ALA A 161 -10.87 -2.98 3.19
CA ALA A 161 -9.71 -2.56 3.97
C ALA A 161 -9.18 -3.72 4.80
N LEU A 162 -7.87 -3.93 4.81
CA LEU A 162 -7.21 -4.98 5.58
C LEU A 162 -6.21 -4.39 6.56
N ASP A 163 -6.10 -5.00 7.73
CA ASP A 163 -4.97 -4.84 8.62
C ASP A 163 -3.89 -5.85 8.25
N THR A 164 -2.91 -5.40 7.50
CA THR A 164 -1.84 -6.27 7.01
C THR A 164 -0.67 -6.42 7.97
N ASN A 165 -0.77 -5.88 9.19
CA ASN A 165 0.25 -5.99 10.21
C ASN A 165 0.44 -7.47 10.66
N PRO A 166 1.66 -7.87 11.06
CA PRO A 166 1.92 -9.25 11.49
C PRO A 166 1.12 -9.68 12.73
N ASN A 167 0.74 -8.74 13.58
CA ASN A 167 -0.03 -8.97 14.80
C ASN A 167 -1.55 -8.85 14.62
N ALA A 168 -2.04 -8.70 13.38
CA ALA A 168 -3.45 -8.75 13.09
C ALA A 168 -4.00 -10.17 13.33
N ASN A 169 -5.29 -10.28 13.64
CA ASN A 169 -5.97 -11.57 13.70
C ASN A 169 -6.21 -12.10 12.27
N TRP A 170 -5.22 -12.77 11.71
CA TRP A 170 -5.20 -13.17 10.32
C TRP A 170 -6.24 -14.25 10.00
N ASP A 171 -6.48 -15.19 10.89
CA ASP A 171 -7.42 -16.27 10.64
C ASP A 171 -8.85 -15.71 10.51
N ASP A 172 -9.30 -14.93 11.47
CA ASP A 172 -10.61 -14.27 11.40
C ASP A 172 -10.73 -13.30 10.22
N GLN A 173 -9.64 -12.57 9.92
CA GLN A 173 -9.64 -11.60 8.82
C GLN A 173 -9.73 -12.28 7.44
N LEU A 174 -9.05 -13.41 7.24
CA LEU A 174 -9.11 -14.16 5.98
C LEU A 174 -10.49 -14.81 5.78
N GLU A 175 -11.08 -15.38 6.85
CA GLU A 175 -12.45 -15.91 6.80
C GLU A 175 -13.46 -14.80 6.47
N TRP A 176 -13.32 -13.65 7.14
CA TRP A 176 -14.16 -12.47 6.86
C TRP A 176 -13.98 -11.98 5.41
N LEU A 177 -12.74 -11.92 4.91
CA LEU A 177 -12.46 -11.45 3.55
C LEU A 177 -13.07 -12.37 2.50
N ASP A 178 -12.93 -13.69 2.69
CA ASP A 178 -13.53 -14.73 1.83
C ASP A 178 -15.06 -14.56 1.81
N GLU A 179 -15.69 -14.50 2.99
CA GLU A 179 -17.14 -14.28 3.10
C GLU A 179 -17.60 -12.99 2.39
N LYS A 180 -16.91 -11.85 2.64
CA LYS A 180 -17.33 -10.55 2.09
C LYS A 180 -17.07 -10.43 0.59
N LEU A 181 -16.02 -11.03 0.08
CA LEU A 181 -15.77 -11.11 -1.36
C LEU A 181 -16.80 -11.99 -2.05
N ASN A 182 -17.17 -13.14 -1.45
CA ASN A 182 -18.20 -14.05 -1.95
C ASN A 182 -19.59 -13.39 -2.00
N GLN A 183 -19.94 -12.60 -0.99
CA GLN A 183 -21.21 -11.87 -0.92
C GLN A 183 -21.27 -10.66 -1.86
N SER A 184 -20.13 -10.21 -2.38
CA SER A 184 -20.06 -8.99 -3.19
C SER A 184 -20.58 -9.18 -4.60
N ASN A 185 -21.62 -8.45 -4.94
CA ASN A 185 -22.13 -8.31 -6.32
C ASN A 185 -21.63 -7.02 -7.00
N ALA A 186 -20.64 -6.34 -6.43
CA ALA A 186 -20.10 -5.12 -7.01
C ALA A 186 -19.35 -5.44 -8.32
N PRO A 187 -19.56 -4.65 -9.39
CA PRO A 187 -18.78 -4.78 -10.62
C PRO A 187 -17.27 -4.67 -10.40
N TRP A 188 -16.87 -3.83 -9.45
CA TRP A 188 -15.48 -3.60 -9.09
C TRP A 188 -15.23 -3.96 -7.63
N LYS A 189 -14.20 -4.76 -7.40
CA LYS A 189 -13.69 -5.10 -6.07
C LYS A 189 -12.27 -4.58 -5.95
N ILE A 190 -12.04 -3.70 -4.98
CA ILE A 190 -10.74 -3.12 -4.69
C ILE A 190 -10.37 -3.46 -3.26
N VAL A 191 -9.23 -4.12 -3.06
CA VAL A 191 -8.69 -4.41 -1.74
C VAL A 191 -7.56 -3.43 -1.44
N PHE A 192 -7.45 -2.94 -0.21
CA PHE A 192 -6.33 -2.12 0.21
C PHE A 192 -5.85 -2.50 1.60
N GLY A 193 -4.56 -2.36 1.80
CA GLY A 193 -3.87 -2.59 3.05
C GLY A 193 -2.53 -1.87 3.02
N HIS A 194 -1.79 -1.88 4.13
CA HIS A 194 -0.54 -1.12 4.17
C HIS A 194 0.62 -1.84 3.48
N HIS A 195 0.84 -3.12 3.81
CA HIS A 195 2.01 -3.84 3.30
C HIS A 195 1.81 -4.26 1.85
N ASN A 196 2.88 -4.13 1.06
CA ASN A 196 2.92 -4.58 -0.32
C ASN A 196 2.86 -6.12 -0.41
N ILE A 197 2.24 -6.63 -1.46
CA ILE A 197 2.31 -8.05 -1.85
C ILE A 197 3.50 -8.23 -2.78
N TYR A 198 3.57 -7.46 -3.86
CA TYR A 198 4.70 -7.41 -4.78
C TYR A 198 5.33 -6.03 -4.74
N SER A 199 6.68 -5.98 -4.73
CA SER A 199 7.40 -4.72 -4.85
C SER A 199 8.81 -4.93 -5.40
N SER A 200 9.26 -3.97 -6.18
CA SER A 200 10.64 -3.83 -6.64
C SER A 200 11.46 -2.88 -5.75
N GLY A 201 10.92 -2.50 -4.60
CA GLY A 201 11.54 -1.63 -3.60
C GLY A 201 12.41 -2.37 -2.60
N VAL A 202 12.66 -1.72 -1.47
CA VAL A 202 13.61 -2.18 -0.44
C VAL A 202 13.17 -3.46 0.25
N TYR A 203 11.87 -3.63 0.50
CA TYR A 203 11.34 -4.80 1.20
C TYR A 203 11.02 -5.97 0.27
N GLY A 204 10.92 -5.72 -1.05
CA GLY A 204 10.67 -6.76 -2.04
C GLY A 204 9.28 -7.40 -1.93
N THR A 205 9.15 -8.60 -2.49
CA THR A 205 7.91 -9.39 -2.43
C THR A 205 7.65 -9.93 -1.03
N ASN A 206 6.42 -9.81 -0.55
CA ASN A 206 6.00 -10.35 0.74
C ASN A 206 5.36 -11.73 0.55
N GLU A 207 6.19 -12.78 0.66
CA GLU A 207 5.78 -14.17 0.40
C GLU A 207 4.61 -14.64 1.28
N ARG A 208 4.51 -14.13 2.51
CA ARG A 208 3.37 -14.42 3.39
C ARG A 208 2.08 -13.86 2.80
N LEU A 209 2.07 -12.61 2.37
CA LEU A 209 0.88 -12.00 1.77
C LEU A 209 0.58 -12.59 0.39
N VAL A 210 1.60 -12.98 -0.38
CA VAL A 210 1.40 -13.74 -1.63
C VAL A 210 0.61 -15.01 -1.34
N SER A 211 1.05 -15.82 -0.37
CA SER A 211 0.40 -17.10 -0.06
C SER A 211 -1.00 -16.95 0.55
N GLN A 212 -1.23 -15.91 1.35
CA GLN A 212 -2.50 -15.72 2.05
C GLN A 212 -3.56 -14.99 1.21
N LEU A 213 -3.17 -13.96 0.46
CA LEU A 213 -4.14 -13.07 -0.20
C LEU A 213 -4.33 -13.38 -1.68
N THR A 214 -3.27 -13.70 -2.44
CA THR A 214 -3.40 -13.82 -3.89
C THR A 214 -4.37 -14.90 -4.36
N PRO A 215 -4.54 -16.05 -3.66
CA PRO A 215 -5.56 -17.02 -4.03
C PRO A 215 -6.99 -16.46 -3.95
N LEU A 216 -7.30 -15.70 -2.89
CA LEU A 216 -8.61 -15.06 -2.72
C LEU A 216 -8.83 -13.95 -3.77
N LEU A 217 -7.82 -13.08 -3.97
CA LEU A 217 -7.92 -12.01 -4.96
C LEU A 217 -8.19 -12.55 -6.36
N LYS A 218 -7.50 -13.63 -6.75
CA LYS A 218 -7.71 -14.33 -8.01
C LYS A 218 -9.10 -14.96 -8.08
N HIS A 219 -9.50 -15.71 -7.06
CA HIS A 219 -10.77 -16.45 -7.03
C HIS A 219 -11.98 -15.54 -7.20
N TYR A 220 -11.95 -14.38 -6.55
CA TYR A 220 -13.05 -13.42 -6.57
C TYR A 220 -12.90 -12.31 -7.61
N ASN A 221 -11.94 -12.41 -8.52
CA ASN A 221 -11.67 -11.41 -9.56
C ASN A 221 -11.52 -10.01 -8.95
N VAL A 222 -10.64 -9.85 -7.96
CA VAL A 222 -10.27 -8.53 -7.43
C VAL A 222 -9.37 -7.85 -8.45
N GLN A 223 -9.79 -6.68 -8.96
CA GLN A 223 -9.06 -6.02 -10.05
C GLN A 223 -7.87 -5.20 -9.58
N LEU A 224 -7.91 -4.71 -8.33
CA LEU A 224 -6.87 -3.82 -7.81
C LEU A 224 -6.59 -4.08 -6.33
N TYR A 225 -5.29 -4.18 -6.00
CA TYR A 225 -4.79 -4.12 -4.63
C TYR A 225 -3.95 -2.85 -4.46
N ILE A 226 -4.30 -2.00 -3.47
CA ILE A 226 -3.62 -0.72 -3.20
C ILE A 226 -2.86 -0.84 -1.89
N ASN A 227 -1.59 -0.40 -1.88
CA ASN A 227 -0.76 -0.43 -0.68
C ASN A 227 0.21 0.76 -0.58
N GLY A 228 0.81 0.89 0.61
CA GLY A 228 1.93 1.74 0.95
C GLY A 228 3.17 0.93 1.32
N HIS A 229 3.79 1.28 2.46
CA HIS A 229 4.93 0.66 3.09
C HIS A 229 6.25 0.85 2.32
N GLU A 230 6.23 0.65 1.03
CA GLU A 230 7.30 1.02 0.12
C GLU A 230 7.07 2.46 -0.34
N HIS A 231 8.02 3.33 0.00
CA HIS A 231 7.87 4.78 -0.20
C HIS A 231 8.16 5.20 -1.64
N HIS A 232 7.48 4.58 -2.61
CA HIS A 232 7.56 4.92 -4.03
C HIS A 232 6.20 4.74 -4.70
N TYR A 233 6.12 5.07 -5.95
CA TYR A 233 5.01 4.68 -6.82
C TYR A 233 5.45 3.47 -7.63
N GLU A 234 4.68 2.38 -7.60
CA GLU A 234 4.90 1.22 -8.46
C GLU A 234 3.56 0.59 -8.84
N ARG A 235 3.39 0.34 -10.14
CA ARG A 235 2.27 -0.41 -10.69
C ARG A 235 2.81 -1.67 -11.38
N THR A 236 2.19 -2.81 -11.06
CA THR A 236 2.52 -4.07 -11.73
C THR A 236 1.74 -4.25 -13.02
N GLN A 237 2.23 -5.12 -13.92
CA GLN A 237 1.34 -5.82 -14.85
C GLN A 237 0.30 -6.60 -14.04
N PRO A 238 -0.86 -6.95 -14.62
CA PRO A 238 -1.81 -7.82 -13.93
C PRO A 238 -1.17 -9.17 -13.59
N ILE A 239 -1.16 -9.53 -12.30
CA ILE A 239 -0.70 -10.83 -11.81
C ILE A 239 -1.94 -11.62 -11.39
N ASN A 240 -2.23 -12.71 -12.08
CA ASN A 240 -3.45 -13.50 -11.88
C ASN A 240 -4.75 -12.67 -11.95
N GLY A 241 -4.78 -11.64 -12.78
CA GLY A 241 -5.95 -10.77 -12.98
C GLY A 241 -6.02 -9.55 -12.05
N THR A 242 -5.15 -9.46 -11.04
CA THR A 242 -5.08 -8.31 -10.11
C THR A 242 -3.90 -7.41 -10.48
N THR A 243 -4.15 -6.11 -10.57
CA THR A 243 -3.09 -5.08 -10.62
C THR A 243 -2.74 -4.67 -9.18
N TYR A 244 -1.45 -4.65 -8.87
CA TYR A 244 -0.95 -4.19 -7.57
C TYR A 244 -0.38 -2.79 -7.72
N LEU A 245 -0.81 -1.88 -6.83
CA LEU A 245 -0.38 -0.50 -6.85
C LEU A 245 0.17 -0.06 -5.50
N THR A 246 1.46 0.24 -5.47
CA THR A 246 2.12 0.90 -4.35
C THR A 246 2.03 2.41 -4.54
N CYS A 247 1.50 3.12 -3.55
CA CYS A 247 1.36 4.59 -3.55
C CYS A 247 1.95 5.23 -2.28
N GLY A 248 3.05 4.66 -1.76
CA GLY A 248 3.67 5.06 -0.51
C GLY A 248 4.59 6.30 -0.59
N ALA A 249 4.66 6.98 -1.72
CA ALA A 249 5.47 8.20 -1.87
C ALA A 249 4.75 9.47 -1.38
N GLY A 250 3.92 9.35 -0.34
CA GLY A 250 3.08 10.45 0.17
C GLY A 250 3.83 11.55 0.93
N ALA A 251 5.03 11.25 1.46
CA ALA A 251 5.81 12.24 2.22
C ALA A 251 7.34 12.16 2.00
N ASN A 252 7.89 10.96 1.89
CA ASN A 252 9.33 10.74 1.78
C ASN A 252 9.62 9.60 0.79
N PRO A 253 10.00 9.89 -0.46
CA PRO A 253 10.25 8.83 -1.44
C PRO A 253 11.54 8.07 -1.12
N ARG A 254 11.56 6.77 -1.49
CA ARG A 254 12.72 5.86 -1.43
C ARG A 254 13.01 5.30 -2.82
N PRO A 255 14.24 4.87 -3.10
CA PRO A 255 14.59 4.24 -4.36
C PRO A 255 13.72 3.02 -4.67
N VAL A 256 13.46 2.79 -5.96
CA VAL A 256 12.76 1.62 -6.48
C VAL A 256 13.51 1.07 -7.68
N GLY A 257 13.58 -0.26 -7.76
CA GLY A 257 14.14 -0.99 -8.90
C GLY A 257 13.09 -1.35 -9.94
N LYS A 258 13.34 -2.47 -10.63
CA LYS A 258 12.44 -3.07 -11.63
C LYS A 258 12.46 -4.58 -11.47
N SER A 259 11.29 -5.20 -11.49
CA SER A 259 11.08 -6.64 -11.56
C SER A 259 10.35 -6.99 -12.87
N ASP A 260 10.27 -8.27 -13.19
CA ASP A 260 9.63 -8.73 -14.46
C ASP A 260 8.16 -8.34 -14.55
N TRP A 261 7.49 -8.20 -13.40
CA TRP A 261 6.10 -7.77 -13.32
C TRP A 261 5.89 -6.24 -13.28
N THR A 262 6.96 -5.44 -13.12
CA THR A 262 6.83 -3.98 -13.01
C THR A 262 6.40 -3.38 -14.33
N ALA A 263 5.21 -2.79 -14.37
CA ALA A 263 4.75 -2.03 -15.52
C ALA A 263 5.26 -0.59 -15.50
N TYR A 264 5.26 0.03 -14.32
CA TYR A 264 5.78 1.38 -14.10
C TYR A 264 6.24 1.55 -12.64
N ALA A 265 7.35 2.24 -12.43
CA ALA A 265 7.82 2.61 -11.08
C ALA A 265 8.53 3.96 -11.09
N LYS A 266 8.38 4.74 -10.01
CA LYS A 266 9.05 6.03 -9.85
C LYS A 266 9.26 6.34 -8.37
N SER A 267 10.49 6.73 -8.03
CA SER A 267 10.83 7.29 -6.72
C SER A 267 10.61 8.78 -6.70
N GLU A 268 9.36 9.21 -6.54
CA GLU A 268 8.97 10.62 -6.54
C GLU A 268 7.74 10.84 -5.68
N LEU A 269 7.67 11.98 -4.97
CA LEU A 269 6.49 12.39 -4.21
C LEU A 269 5.26 12.40 -5.11
N SER A 270 4.26 11.57 -4.78
CA SER A 270 3.11 11.34 -5.66
C SER A 270 1.90 10.77 -4.93
N PHE A 271 0.79 10.73 -5.63
CA PHE A 271 -0.45 10.02 -5.29
C PHE A 271 -1.04 9.38 -6.55
N ALA A 272 -1.98 8.47 -6.39
CA ALA A 272 -2.70 7.86 -7.51
C ALA A 272 -4.13 8.38 -7.60
N ALA A 273 -4.64 8.55 -8.82
CA ALA A 273 -6.00 8.99 -9.12
C ALA A 273 -6.69 8.00 -10.05
N TYR A 274 -7.98 7.75 -9.82
CA TYR A 274 -8.75 6.74 -10.50
C TYR A 274 -10.07 7.30 -10.99
N ASP A 275 -10.36 7.10 -12.27
CA ASP A 275 -11.68 7.28 -12.87
C ASP A 275 -12.27 5.89 -13.17
N VAL A 276 -13.32 5.51 -12.46
CA VAL A 276 -13.95 4.19 -12.58
C VAL A 276 -15.14 4.25 -13.53
N TYR A 277 -15.07 3.51 -14.61
CA TYR A 277 -16.15 3.32 -15.60
C TYR A 277 -16.78 1.94 -15.44
N ALA A 278 -17.78 1.63 -16.27
CA ALA A 278 -18.48 0.35 -16.18
C ALA A 278 -17.58 -0.85 -16.54
N ASP A 279 -16.64 -0.65 -17.43
CA ASP A 279 -15.80 -1.67 -18.07
C ASP A 279 -14.30 -1.53 -17.80
N GLN A 280 -13.84 -0.38 -17.30
CA GLN A 280 -12.43 -0.13 -17.02
C GLN A 280 -12.22 0.93 -15.95
N ILE A 281 -11.04 0.91 -15.33
CA ILE A 281 -10.54 1.98 -14.47
C ILE A 281 -9.40 2.69 -15.19
N ALA A 282 -9.53 3.99 -15.40
CA ALA A 282 -8.44 4.84 -15.86
C ALA A 282 -7.63 5.32 -14.66
N LEU A 283 -6.40 4.86 -14.55
CA LEU A 283 -5.46 5.18 -13.47
C LEU A 283 -4.45 6.21 -13.93
N ARG A 284 -4.09 7.12 -13.02
CA ARG A 284 -3.00 8.09 -13.19
C ARG A 284 -2.14 8.14 -11.93
N GLY A 285 -0.83 8.01 -12.09
CA GLY A 285 0.14 8.46 -11.09
C GLY A 285 0.37 9.96 -11.27
N ILE A 286 0.29 10.74 -10.20
CA ILE A 286 0.41 12.20 -10.25
C ILE A 286 1.44 12.65 -9.22
N ASN A 287 2.48 13.37 -9.65
CA ASN A 287 3.53 13.85 -8.75
C ASN A 287 3.12 15.13 -8.00
N LYS A 288 3.97 15.56 -7.05
CA LYS A 288 3.79 16.76 -6.23
C LYS A 288 3.61 18.06 -7.05
N ASP A 289 4.09 18.10 -8.29
CA ASP A 289 3.98 19.25 -9.17
C ASP A 289 2.70 19.22 -10.03
N GLY A 290 1.91 18.14 -9.95
CA GLY A 290 0.69 17.91 -10.71
C GLY A 290 0.93 17.28 -12.08
N LYS A 291 2.16 16.85 -12.36
CA LYS A 291 2.49 16.11 -13.58
C LYS A 291 1.98 14.67 -13.49
N ILE A 292 1.40 14.17 -14.57
CA ILE A 292 1.10 12.75 -14.71
C ILE A 292 2.41 12.02 -15.00
N ILE A 293 2.74 11.06 -14.14
CA ILE A 293 3.95 10.23 -14.24
C ILE A 293 3.65 8.82 -14.75
N ASP A 294 2.41 8.34 -14.61
CA ASP A 294 1.95 7.05 -15.11
C ASP A 294 0.52 7.15 -15.61
N ARG A 295 0.17 6.36 -16.61
CA ARG A 295 -1.19 6.13 -17.09
C ARG A 295 -1.42 4.65 -17.32
N ALA A 296 -2.59 4.17 -16.95
CA ALA A 296 -3.00 2.81 -17.25
C ALA A 296 -4.52 2.68 -17.38
N LEU A 297 -4.94 1.67 -18.12
CA LEU A 297 -6.32 1.18 -18.12
C LEU A 297 -6.32 -0.20 -17.47
N ILE A 298 -7.14 -0.37 -16.44
CA ILE A 298 -7.37 -1.65 -15.79
C ILE A 298 -8.72 -2.14 -16.29
N PRO A 299 -8.78 -3.19 -17.13
CA PRO A 299 -10.04 -3.72 -17.62
C PRO A 299 -10.78 -4.46 -16.52
N ARG A 300 -12.12 -4.47 -16.61
CA ARG A 300 -12.93 -5.32 -15.75
C ARG A 300 -12.76 -6.77 -16.19
N THR A 301 -12.29 -7.61 -15.29
CA THR A 301 -12.33 -9.07 -15.46
C THR A 301 -13.76 -9.56 -15.26
N THR A 302 -14.27 -10.31 -16.22
CA THR A 302 -15.62 -10.93 -16.19
C THR A 302 -15.54 -12.33 -15.59
#